data_52e6644d15f66cbc1cdd10769ce263a0
#
_entry.id   52e6644d15f66cbc1cdd10769ce263a0
#
_cell.length_a   1.000
_cell.length_b   1.000
_cell.length_c   1.000
_cell.angle_alpha   90.00
_cell.angle_beta   90.00
_cell.angle_gamma   90.00
#
_symmetry.space_group_name_H-M   'P 1'
#
loop_
_entity.id
_entity.type
_entity.pdbx_description
1 polymer ?
#
loop_
_entity_poly.entity_id
_entity_poly.type
_entity_poly.pdbx_seq_one_letter_code
_entity_poly.pdbx_strand_id
1 'polypeptide(L)'
;MLDIKFLGKVKIEYDGIDITDKFGAKTKALLSLLILNKDKSLNREKIISYLWPDSSEDSGRFNLRFNLWQLRNIIGLDENGNKFLHTGRSHCNINVNYKYNCDVIDIKTFNLKENVTIKKLEELRKKFNGEFFEGFYFKNCNDFNESIILERSYFEEQKIKILLKLVSLYEVEENFEKCSEILKELINIEPYDEEIALRILEIYEKNGKRSLAILFYDDFKKKFMTFLGISPCEELEKKYLEIKSKNISKEKINSKIINTNKSELLLETHCIGKIKYFWINNFLDKILEKININKSNKRSALYYNYEKHLRYLCPQPLRFPKTLRRRGWHL
;
A
#
# COMPACT_ATOMS: atom_id res chain seq x y z
N MET A 1 -18.46 -21.16 6.04
CA MET A 1 -17.54 -20.81 4.93
C MET A 1 -16.38 -19.98 5.48
N LEU A 2 -15.14 -20.20 5.02
CA LEU A 2 -13.96 -19.46 5.44
C LEU A 2 -13.82 -18.15 4.63
N ASP A 3 -13.62 -17.01 5.33
CA ASP A 3 -13.37 -15.69 4.73
C ASP A 3 -12.06 -15.14 5.32
N ILE A 4 -11.14 -14.74 4.45
CA ILE A 4 -9.80 -14.28 4.83
C ILE A 4 -9.55 -12.92 4.21
N LYS A 5 -9.13 -11.94 5.03
CA LYS A 5 -8.77 -10.60 4.61
C LYS A 5 -7.33 -10.29 5.01
N PHE A 6 -6.53 -9.92 4.02
CA PHE A 6 -5.13 -9.53 4.18
C PHE A 6 -4.87 -8.07 3.77
N LEU A 7 -5.80 -7.41 3.07
CA LEU A 7 -5.68 -6.00 2.69
C LEU A 7 -6.19 -5.12 3.84
N GLY A 8 -5.27 -4.67 4.67
CA GLY A 8 -5.46 -4.01 5.94
C GLY A 8 -5.11 -4.94 7.11
N LYS A 9 -5.76 -4.73 8.24
CA LYS A 9 -5.61 -5.62 9.40
C LYS A 9 -6.09 -7.01 9.05
N VAL A 10 -5.24 -8.01 9.29
CA VAL A 10 -5.59 -9.41 9.01
C VAL A 10 -6.86 -9.79 9.76
N LYS A 11 -7.84 -10.32 9.04
CA LYS A 11 -9.09 -10.85 9.58
C LYS A 11 -9.38 -12.23 9.00
N ILE A 12 -9.74 -13.17 9.85
CA ILE A 12 -10.06 -14.55 9.48
C ILE A 12 -11.36 -14.93 10.14
N GLU A 13 -12.37 -15.21 9.35
CA GLU A 13 -13.71 -15.60 9.81
C GLU A 13 -14.03 -17.00 9.29
N TYR A 14 -14.59 -17.83 10.15
CA TYR A 14 -15.11 -19.16 9.79
C TYR A 14 -16.56 -19.28 10.25
N ASP A 15 -17.46 -19.52 9.29
CA ASP A 15 -18.91 -19.53 9.49
C ASP A 15 -19.45 -18.28 10.21
N GLY A 16 -18.89 -17.10 9.84
CA GLY A 16 -19.28 -15.81 10.42
C GLY A 16 -18.70 -15.51 11.80
N ILE A 17 -17.91 -16.42 12.35
CA ILE A 17 -17.24 -16.25 13.65
C ILE A 17 -15.81 -15.78 13.39
N ASP A 18 -15.41 -14.68 14.02
CA ASP A 18 -14.02 -14.20 13.97
C ASP A 18 -13.10 -15.16 14.77
N ILE A 19 -12.17 -15.76 14.06
CA ILE A 19 -11.17 -16.68 14.62
C ILE A 19 -9.74 -16.12 14.53
N THR A 20 -9.60 -14.83 14.20
CA THR A 20 -8.32 -14.17 13.96
C THR A 20 -7.35 -14.34 15.14
N ASP A 21 -7.85 -14.18 16.38
CA ASP A 21 -7.02 -14.22 17.58
C ASP A 21 -6.62 -15.65 17.99
N LYS A 22 -7.23 -16.67 17.40
CA LYS A 22 -6.80 -18.07 17.59
C LYS A 22 -5.47 -18.37 16.92
N PHE A 23 -5.01 -17.49 16.00
CA PHE A 23 -3.78 -17.66 15.25
C PHE A 23 -2.69 -16.69 15.71
N GLY A 24 -1.53 -17.22 16.06
CA GLY A 24 -0.33 -16.42 16.31
C GLY A 24 0.19 -15.74 15.03
N ALA A 25 1.07 -14.74 15.18
CA ALA A 25 1.62 -13.98 14.09
C ALA A 25 2.29 -14.88 13.02
N LYS A 26 3.07 -15.89 13.43
CA LYS A 26 3.72 -16.83 12.52
C LYS A 26 2.74 -17.74 11.77
N THR A 27 1.62 -18.09 12.39
CA THR A 27 0.57 -18.87 11.75
C THR A 27 -0.14 -18.04 10.68
N LYS A 28 -0.41 -16.75 10.96
CA LYS A 28 -0.94 -15.79 9.98
C LYS A 28 0.03 -15.60 8.81
N ALA A 29 1.35 -15.50 9.09
CA ALA A 29 2.38 -15.42 8.06
C ALA A 29 2.45 -16.68 7.20
N LEU A 30 2.38 -17.86 7.80
CA LEU A 30 2.30 -19.12 7.07
C LEU A 30 1.06 -19.18 6.18
N LEU A 31 -0.09 -18.75 6.70
CA LEU A 31 -1.35 -18.70 5.95
C LEU A 31 -1.23 -17.77 4.73
N SER A 32 -0.63 -16.58 4.90
CA SER A 32 -0.42 -15.65 3.79
C SER A 32 0.48 -16.24 2.70
N LEU A 33 1.59 -16.92 3.07
CA LEU A 33 2.46 -17.61 2.11
C LEU A 33 1.72 -18.69 1.31
N LEU A 34 0.89 -19.49 2.00
CA LEU A 34 0.11 -20.55 1.36
C LEU A 34 -0.95 -19.98 0.42
N ILE A 35 -1.64 -18.91 0.80
CA ILE A 35 -2.65 -18.21 -0.01
C ILE A 35 -2.02 -17.59 -1.26
N LEU A 36 -0.93 -16.86 -1.11
CA LEU A 36 -0.24 -16.23 -2.24
C LEU A 36 0.31 -17.23 -3.25
N ASN A 37 0.55 -18.46 -2.80
CA ASN A 37 1.05 -19.56 -3.63
C ASN A 37 0.03 -20.71 -3.76
N LYS A 38 -1.27 -20.42 -3.74
CA LYS A 38 -2.34 -21.43 -3.73
C LYS A 38 -2.23 -22.46 -4.85
N ASP A 39 -1.70 -22.05 -6.00
CA ASP A 39 -1.57 -22.90 -7.19
C ASP A 39 -0.25 -23.70 -7.22
N LYS A 40 0.57 -23.57 -6.17
CA LYS A 40 1.88 -24.21 -6.05
C LYS A 40 2.00 -25.00 -4.75
N SER A 41 2.74 -26.10 -4.82
CA SER A 41 3.13 -26.84 -3.63
C SER A 41 4.41 -26.27 -3.05
N LEU A 42 4.35 -25.72 -1.82
CA LEU A 42 5.50 -25.09 -1.18
C LEU A 42 6.37 -26.14 -0.48
N ASN A 43 7.67 -26.05 -0.72
CA ASN A 43 8.66 -26.84 0.00
C ASN A 43 8.74 -26.41 1.46
N ARG A 44 8.74 -27.38 2.40
CA ARG A 44 8.74 -27.12 3.84
C ARG A 44 10.01 -26.43 4.31
N GLU A 45 11.17 -26.82 3.80
CA GLU A 45 12.44 -26.19 4.16
C GLU A 45 12.48 -24.72 3.72
N LYS A 46 11.92 -24.41 2.54
CA LYS A 46 11.77 -23.03 2.09
C LYS A 46 10.86 -22.21 3.01
N ILE A 47 9.75 -22.77 3.48
CA ILE A 47 8.87 -22.08 4.44
C ILE A 47 9.62 -21.85 5.75
N ILE A 48 10.40 -22.83 6.24
CA ILE A 48 11.19 -22.74 7.45
C ILE A 48 12.23 -21.60 7.32
N SER A 49 12.97 -21.55 6.22
CA SER A 49 13.96 -20.48 6.00
C SER A 49 13.33 -19.07 5.97
N TYR A 50 12.12 -18.95 5.47
CA TYR A 50 11.38 -17.68 5.45
C TYR A 50 10.87 -17.25 6.83
N LEU A 51 10.32 -18.17 7.61
CA LEU A 51 9.61 -17.82 8.84
C LEU A 51 10.43 -18.05 10.11
N TRP A 52 11.42 -18.94 10.08
CA TRP A 52 12.25 -19.29 11.25
C TRP A 52 13.75 -19.42 10.87
N PRO A 53 14.36 -18.39 10.24
CA PRO A 53 15.74 -18.48 9.73
C PRO A 53 16.78 -18.75 10.82
N ASP A 54 16.53 -18.28 12.06
CA ASP A 54 17.48 -18.43 13.19
C ASP A 54 17.25 -19.71 13.97
N SER A 55 16.27 -20.54 13.61
CA SER A 55 15.98 -21.79 14.32
C SER A 55 16.91 -22.91 13.86
N SER A 56 17.30 -23.80 14.76
CA SER A 56 17.90 -25.07 14.36
C SER A 56 16.92 -25.85 13.45
N GLU A 57 17.43 -26.76 12.66
CA GLU A 57 16.63 -27.54 11.71
C GLU A 57 15.44 -28.24 12.40
N ASP A 58 15.70 -28.90 13.52
CA ASP A 58 14.64 -29.59 14.29
C ASP A 58 13.62 -28.63 14.87
N SER A 59 14.07 -27.48 15.40
CA SER A 59 13.16 -26.46 15.96
C SER A 59 12.32 -25.83 14.84
N GLY A 60 12.90 -25.54 13.68
CA GLY A 60 12.19 -25.00 12.52
C GLY A 60 11.11 -25.99 12.03
N ARG A 61 11.47 -27.28 11.93
CA ARG A 61 10.53 -28.35 11.57
C ARG A 61 9.41 -28.53 12.60
N PHE A 62 9.72 -28.41 13.89
CA PHE A 62 8.72 -28.45 14.95
C PHE A 62 7.77 -27.25 14.84
N ASN A 63 8.30 -26.03 14.70
CA ASN A 63 7.52 -24.80 14.56
C ASN A 63 6.58 -24.87 13.34
N LEU A 64 7.06 -25.30 12.20
CA LEU A 64 6.23 -25.48 11.02
C LEU A 64 5.11 -26.50 11.24
N ARG A 65 5.43 -27.68 11.82
CA ARG A 65 4.42 -28.70 12.15
C ARG A 65 3.34 -28.17 13.07
N PHE A 66 3.71 -27.42 14.11
CA PHE A 66 2.78 -26.82 15.06
C PHE A 66 1.85 -25.82 14.36
N ASN A 67 2.39 -24.91 13.54
CA ASN A 67 1.59 -23.92 12.84
C ASN A 67 0.65 -24.56 11.77
N LEU A 68 1.10 -25.59 11.06
CA LEU A 68 0.24 -26.35 10.14
C LEU A 68 -0.85 -27.12 10.89
N TRP A 69 -0.55 -27.65 12.08
CA TRP A 69 -1.52 -28.29 12.95
C TRP A 69 -2.58 -27.30 13.43
N GLN A 70 -2.17 -26.09 13.87
CA GLN A 70 -3.11 -25.02 14.24
C GLN A 70 -4.07 -24.70 13.11
N LEU A 71 -3.55 -24.44 11.88
CA LEU A 71 -4.40 -24.15 10.72
C LEU A 71 -5.41 -25.28 10.48
N ARG A 72 -4.99 -26.55 10.55
CA ARG A 72 -5.89 -27.69 10.30
C ARG A 72 -6.94 -27.90 11.38
N ASN A 73 -6.64 -27.59 12.64
CA ASN A 73 -7.56 -27.83 13.73
C ASN A 73 -8.56 -26.69 13.92
N ILE A 74 -8.16 -25.46 13.60
CA ILE A 74 -9.00 -24.28 13.79
C ILE A 74 -9.87 -24.03 12.56
N ILE A 75 -9.32 -24.25 11.34
CA ILE A 75 -10.07 -24.16 10.10
C ILE A 75 -10.75 -25.51 9.87
N GLY A 76 -12.08 -25.50 9.94
CA GLY A 76 -12.91 -26.68 9.76
C GLY A 76 -12.96 -27.18 8.31
N LEU A 77 -13.87 -28.08 8.08
CA LEU A 77 -14.17 -28.58 6.72
C LEU A 77 -15.02 -27.56 5.95
N ASP A 78 -14.86 -27.48 4.64
CA ASP A 78 -15.78 -26.69 3.83
C ASP A 78 -17.17 -27.38 3.71
N GLU A 79 -18.09 -26.74 2.99
CA GLU A 79 -19.44 -27.25 2.74
C GLU A 79 -19.48 -28.62 2.02
N ASN A 80 -18.39 -29.01 1.35
CA ASN A 80 -18.24 -30.29 0.65
C ASN A 80 -17.44 -31.32 1.46
N GLY A 81 -17.08 -31.02 2.70
CA GLY A 81 -16.29 -31.90 3.56
C GLY A 81 -14.80 -31.93 3.24
N ASN A 82 -14.29 -30.99 2.44
CA ASN A 82 -12.87 -30.91 2.14
C ASN A 82 -12.08 -30.32 3.32
N LYS A 83 -10.84 -30.80 3.49
CA LYS A 83 -9.87 -30.21 4.43
C LYS A 83 -9.17 -29.03 3.76
N PHE A 84 -8.87 -27.97 4.51
CA PHE A 84 -8.23 -26.76 4.01
C PHE A 84 -6.81 -27.00 3.45
N LEU A 85 -6.01 -27.87 4.13
CA LEU A 85 -4.61 -28.09 3.78
C LEU A 85 -4.34 -29.52 3.35
N HIS A 86 -3.53 -29.66 2.29
CA HIS A 86 -2.78 -30.87 1.98
C HIS A 86 -1.35 -30.74 2.51
N THR A 87 -0.91 -31.72 3.29
CA THR A 87 0.45 -31.72 3.86
C THR A 87 1.14 -33.04 3.60
N GLY A 88 2.14 -33.02 2.72
CA GLY A 88 3.05 -34.15 2.47
C GLY A 88 4.28 -34.12 3.37
N ARG A 89 5.22 -35.02 3.12
CA ARG A 89 6.49 -35.13 3.86
C ARG A 89 7.38 -33.90 3.62
N SER A 90 7.52 -33.45 2.37
CA SER A 90 8.41 -32.38 1.94
C SER A 90 7.68 -31.10 1.52
N HIS A 91 6.38 -31.14 1.27
CA HIS A 91 5.60 -30.04 0.73
C HIS A 91 4.28 -29.86 1.47
N CYS A 92 3.72 -28.66 1.38
CA CYS A 92 2.37 -28.35 1.79
C CYS A 92 1.74 -27.30 0.86
N ASN A 93 0.43 -27.37 0.72
CA ASN A 93 -0.36 -26.45 -0.10
C ASN A 93 -1.81 -26.36 0.41
N ILE A 94 -2.53 -25.36 -0.04
CA ILE A 94 -3.98 -25.29 0.13
C ILE A 94 -4.63 -26.33 -0.76
N ASN A 95 -5.67 -26.98 -0.26
CA ASN A 95 -6.48 -27.87 -1.06
C ASN A 95 -7.26 -27.08 -2.11
N VAL A 96 -7.02 -27.36 -3.39
CA VAL A 96 -7.67 -26.66 -4.51
C VAL A 96 -9.18 -26.82 -4.53
N ASN A 97 -9.70 -27.88 -3.90
CA ASN A 97 -11.14 -28.16 -3.81
C ASN A 97 -11.81 -27.47 -2.60
N TYR A 98 -11.02 -26.92 -1.68
CA TYR A 98 -11.56 -26.23 -0.51
C TYR A 98 -12.08 -24.86 -0.90
N LYS A 99 -13.34 -24.59 -0.60
CA LYS A 99 -13.99 -23.30 -0.92
C LYS A 99 -13.78 -22.29 0.19
N TYR A 100 -13.22 -21.14 -0.17
CA TYR A 100 -13.02 -20.01 0.70
C TYR A 100 -13.01 -18.71 -0.08
N ASN A 101 -13.30 -17.60 0.60
CA ASN A 101 -13.13 -16.26 0.06
C ASN A 101 -11.82 -15.66 0.56
N CYS A 102 -11.16 -14.90 -0.31
CA CYS A 102 -9.97 -14.17 0.08
C CYS A 102 -9.80 -12.91 -0.78
N ASP A 103 -9.67 -11.75 -0.12
CA ASP A 103 -9.54 -10.45 -0.78
C ASP A 103 -8.37 -10.41 -1.77
N VAL A 104 -7.18 -10.88 -1.36
CA VAL A 104 -5.98 -10.89 -2.22
C VAL A 104 -6.12 -11.82 -3.42
N ILE A 105 -6.85 -12.92 -3.29
CA ILE A 105 -7.11 -13.81 -4.42
C ILE A 105 -8.05 -13.16 -5.42
N ASP A 106 -9.10 -12.52 -4.93
CA ASP A 106 -10.07 -11.82 -5.78
C ASP A 106 -9.40 -10.72 -6.61
N ILE A 107 -8.45 -9.98 -6.00
CA ILE A 107 -7.68 -8.97 -6.72
C ILE A 107 -6.70 -9.60 -7.73
N LYS A 108 -5.96 -10.66 -7.33
CA LYS A 108 -4.97 -11.31 -8.21
C LYS A 108 -5.59 -12.02 -9.41
N THR A 109 -6.80 -12.56 -9.26
CA THR A 109 -7.51 -13.28 -10.34
C THR A 109 -8.35 -12.37 -11.21
N PHE A 110 -8.55 -11.12 -10.80
CA PHE A 110 -9.36 -10.17 -11.53
C PHE A 110 -8.66 -9.69 -12.82
N ASN A 111 -9.36 -9.76 -13.95
CA ASN A 111 -8.86 -9.31 -15.25
C ASN A 111 -9.50 -7.98 -15.66
N LEU A 112 -8.71 -6.89 -15.60
CA LEU A 112 -9.14 -5.54 -16.01
C LEU A 112 -9.39 -5.38 -17.53
N LYS A 113 -8.93 -6.33 -18.35
CA LYS A 113 -9.08 -6.27 -19.81
C LYS A 113 -10.45 -6.72 -20.32
N GLU A 114 -11.23 -7.39 -19.48
CA GLU A 114 -12.58 -7.82 -19.81
C GLU A 114 -13.58 -6.65 -19.70
N ASN A 115 -14.81 -6.84 -20.21
CA ASN A 115 -15.89 -5.88 -20.03
C ASN A 115 -16.30 -5.82 -18.57
N VAL A 116 -15.72 -4.88 -17.83
CA VAL A 116 -15.89 -4.76 -16.40
C VAL A 116 -16.96 -3.72 -16.07
N THR A 117 -17.87 -4.07 -15.19
CA THR A 117 -18.93 -3.17 -14.72
C THR A 117 -18.42 -2.31 -13.55
N ILE A 118 -18.97 -1.11 -13.41
CA ILE A 118 -18.74 -0.21 -12.26
C ILE A 118 -19.01 -0.95 -10.95
N LYS A 119 -20.12 -1.70 -10.87
CA LYS A 119 -20.47 -2.48 -9.67
C LYS A 119 -19.33 -3.42 -9.23
N LYS A 120 -18.76 -4.16 -10.17
CA LYS A 120 -17.67 -5.10 -9.88
C LYS A 120 -16.41 -4.40 -9.41
N LEU A 121 -16.06 -3.26 -10.03
CA LEU A 121 -14.89 -2.47 -9.60
C LEU A 121 -15.09 -1.85 -8.21
N GLU A 122 -16.28 -1.37 -7.89
CA GLU A 122 -16.60 -0.84 -6.55
C GLU A 122 -16.57 -1.95 -5.49
N GLU A 123 -16.99 -3.18 -5.82
CA GLU A 123 -16.83 -4.33 -4.93
C GLU A 123 -15.36 -4.63 -4.65
N LEU A 124 -14.49 -4.55 -5.67
CA LEU A 124 -13.05 -4.74 -5.52
C LEU A 124 -12.39 -3.59 -4.76
N ARG A 125 -12.78 -2.33 -5.06
CA ARG A 125 -12.29 -1.14 -4.33
C ARG A 125 -12.52 -1.28 -2.82
N LYS A 126 -13.69 -1.75 -2.41
CA LYS A 126 -14.05 -1.97 -0.99
C LYS A 126 -13.21 -3.03 -0.28
N LYS A 127 -12.47 -3.88 -1.00
CA LYS A 127 -11.56 -4.86 -0.40
C LYS A 127 -10.25 -4.24 0.10
N PHE A 128 -9.86 -3.07 -0.41
CA PHE A 128 -8.65 -2.36 0.01
C PHE A 128 -8.91 -1.55 1.29
N ASN A 129 -8.83 -2.22 2.44
CA ASN A 129 -9.01 -1.59 3.77
C ASN A 129 -7.70 -1.12 4.40
N GLY A 130 -6.57 -1.26 3.71
CA GLY A 130 -5.23 -0.91 4.14
C GLY A 130 -4.17 -1.62 3.31
N GLU A 131 -2.92 -1.55 3.78
CA GLU A 131 -1.80 -2.25 3.14
C GLU A 131 -1.93 -3.78 3.30
N PHE A 132 -1.35 -4.52 2.36
CA PHE A 132 -1.24 -5.96 2.52
C PHE A 132 -0.50 -6.31 3.80
N PHE A 133 -1.12 -7.15 4.62
CA PHE A 133 -0.57 -7.64 5.89
C PHE A 133 -0.14 -6.49 6.82
N GLU A 134 -1.03 -5.52 7.02
CA GLU A 134 -0.80 -4.29 7.75
C GLU A 134 -0.35 -4.55 9.20
N GLY A 135 0.69 -3.81 9.63
CA GLY A 135 1.22 -3.88 11.00
C GLY A 135 2.13 -5.08 11.27
N PHE A 136 2.36 -5.98 10.30
CA PHE A 136 3.25 -7.12 10.51
C PHE A 136 4.68 -6.81 10.04
N TYR A 137 5.61 -7.07 10.92
CA TYR A 137 7.05 -7.14 10.68
C TYR A 137 7.64 -8.25 11.54
N PHE A 138 8.46 -9.11 10.96
CA PHE A 138 9.06 -10.24 11.65
C PHE A 138 10.56 -10.04 11.79
N LYS A 139 11.02 -9.90 13.05
CA LYS A 139 12.46 -9.77 13.34
C LYS A 139 13.20 -10.96 12.72
N ASN A 140 14.32 -10.67 12.07
CA ASN A 140 15.23 -11.62 11.42
C ASN A 140 14.65 -12.41 10.22
N CYS A 141 13.39 -12.21 9.85
CA CYS A 141 12.77 -12.88 8.68
C CYS A 141 12.86 -11.98 7.43
N ASN A 142 14.10 -11.65 7.01
CA ASN A 142 14.33 -10.67 5.95
C ASN A 142 13.65 -11.04 4.64
N ASP A 143 13.81 -12.27 4.17
CA ASP A 143 13.22 -12.74 2.91
C ASP A 143 11.68 -12.69 2.94
N PHE A 144 11.08 -13.04 4.08
CA PHE A 144 9.64 -12.93 4.24
C PHE A 144 9.19 -11.47 4.26
N ASN A 145 9.87 -10.59 5.00
CA ASN A 145 9.55 -9.16 5.04
C ASN A 145 9.72 -8.51 3.66
N GLU A 146 10.74 -8.89 2.89
CA GLU A 146 10.89 -8.46 1.49
C GLU A 146 9.72 -8.90 0.62
N SER A 147 9.26 -10.13 0.78
CA SER A 147 8.10 -10.63 0.05
C SER A 147 6.83 -9.85 0.38
N ILE A 148 6.64 -9.45 1.65
CA ILE A 148 5.51 -8.58 2.06
C ILE A 148 5.59 -7.22 1.37
N ILE A 149 6.79 -6.62 1.28
CA ILE A 149 6.97 -5.32 0.62
C ILE A 149 6.58 -5.41 -0.86
N LEU A 150 7.06 -6.44 -1.56
CA LEU A 150 6.73 -6.65 -2.97
C LEU A 150 5.22 -6.84 -3.18
N GLU A 151 4.57 -7.60 -2.31
CA GLU A 151 3.12 -7.78 -2.39
C GLU A 151 2.35 -6.48 -2.05
N ARG A 152 2.82 -5.65 -1.12
CA ARG A 152 2.23 -4.33 -0.86
C ARG A 152 2.28 -3.45 -2.09
N SER A 153 3.44 -3.32 -2.72
CA SER A 153 3.59 -2.56 -3.96
C SER A 153 2.71 -3.09 -5.08
N TYR A 154 2.61 -4.42 -5.22
CA TYR A 154 1.72 -5.04 -6.20
C TYR A 154 0.25 -4.68 -5.95
N PHE A 155 -0.24 -4.79 -4.72
CA PHE A 155 -1.64 -4.48 -4.41
C PHE A 155 -1.94 -2.98 -4.50
N GLU A 156 -1.00 -2.10 -4.16
CA GLU A 156 -1.11 -0.66 -4.38
C GLU A 156 -1.26 -0.35 -5.88
N GLU A 157 -0.45 -0.95 -6.73
CA GLU A 157 -0.56 -0.83 -8.19
C GLU A 157 -1.91 -1.34 -8.72
N GLN A 158 -2.40 -2.48 -8.21
CA GLN A 158 -3.73 -2.98 -8.59
C GLN A 158 -4.84 -2.03 -8.16
N LYS A 159 -4.74 -1.44 -6.96
CA LYS A 159 -5.68 -0.43 -6.48
C LYS A 159 -5.72 0.77 -7.41
N ILE A 160 -4.57 1.33 -7.78
CA ILE A 160 -4.46 2.45 -8.72
C ILE A 160 -5.14 2.12 -10.05
N LYS A 161 -4.87 0.94 -10.62
CA LYS A 161 -5.48 0.49 -11.89
C LYS A 161 -7.00 0.41 -11.80
N ILE A 162 -7.54 -0.14 -10.71
CA ILE A 162 -8.98 -0.25 -10.46
C ILE A 162 -9.60 1.15 -10.35
N LEU A 163 -8.99 2.05 -9.60
CA LEU A 163 -9.47 3.42 -9.42
C LEU A 163 -9.46 4.21 -10.73
N LEU A 164 -8.37 4.13 -11.52
CA LEU A 164 -8.29 4.77 -12.84
C LEU A 164 -9.36 4.25 -13.80
N LYS A 165 -9.63 2.94 -13.78
CA LYS A 165 -10.71 2.35 -14.59
C LYS A 165 -12.09 2.83 -14.14
N LEU A 166 -12.32 2.96 -12.82
CA LEU A 166 -13.56 3.52 -12.28
C LEU A 166 -13.76 4.96 -12.71
N VAL A 167 -12.73 5.81 -12.64
CA VAL A 167 -12.78 7.19 -13.11
C VAL A 167 -13.21 7.22 -14.58
N SER A 168 -12.58 6.39 -15.44
CA SER A 168 -12.91 6.34 -16.87
C SER A 168 -14.37 5.95 -17.12
N LEU A 169 -14.91 5.00 -16.36
CA LEU A 169 -16.31 4.58 -16.53
C LEU A 169 -17.29 5.64 -16.01
N TYR A 170 -17.00 6.27 -14.87
CA TYR A 170 -17.81 7.36 -14.34
C TYR A 170 -17.77 8.63 -15.21
N GLU A 171 -16.65 8.87 -15.92
CA GLU A 171 -16.58 9.94 -16.93
C GLU A 171 -17.54 9.70 -18.07
N VAL A 172 -17.67 8.45 -18.56
CA VAL A 172 -18.63 8.07 -19.60
C VAL A 172 -20.08 8.25 -19.14
N GLU A 173 -20.35 8.00 -17.84
CA GLU A 173 -21.65 8.24 -17.21
C GLU A 173 -21.88 9.71 -16.82
N GLU A 174 -20.94 10.63 -17.10
CA GLU A 174 -20.93 12.04 -16.69
C GLU A 174 -21.11 12.25 -15.17
N ASN A 175 -20.75 11.24 -14.37
CA ASN A 175 -20.80 11.29 -12.92
C ASN A 175 -19.52 11.94 -12.34
N PHE A 176 -19.35 13.24 -12.57
CA PHE A 176 -18.15 13.98 -12.17
C PHE A 176 -17.95 14.06 -10.66
N GLU A 177 -19.00 13.86 -9.85
CA GLU A 177 -18.87 13.80 -8.39
C GLU A 177 -18.11 12.55 -7.97
N LYS A 178 -18.47 11.38 -8.51
CA LYS A 178 -17.77 10.13 -8.27
C LYS A 178 -16.34 10.16 -8.82
N CYS A 179 -16.13 10.73 -10.01
CA CYS A 179 -14.78 10.96 -10.53
C CYS A 179 -13.93 11.75 -9.56
N SER A 180 -14.46 12.87 -9.04
CA SER A 180 -13.76 13.73 -8.08
C SER A 180 -13.41 13.02 -6.76
N GLU A 181 -14.31 12.20 -6.25
CA GLU A 181 -14.09 11.37 -5.06
C GLU A 181 -12.90 10.40 -5.26
N ILE A 182 -12.93 9.65 -6.38
CA ILE A 182 -11.91 8.63 -6.68
C ILE A 182 -10.56 9.27 -7.00
N LEU A 183 -10.55 10.38 -7.73
CA LEU A 183 -9.31 11.10 -8.03
C LEU A 183 -8.63 11.67 -6.79
N LYS A 184 -9.40 12.08 -5.78
CA LYS A 184 -8.85 12.46 -4.46
C LYS A 184 -8.22 11.27 -3.73
N GLU A 185 -8.80 10.08 -3.84
CA GLU A 185 -8.18 8.86 -3.31
C GLU A 185 -6.87 8.55 -4.06
N LEU A 186 -6.86 8.67 -5.39
CA LEU A 186 -5.68 8.46 -6.22
C LEU A 186 -4.54 9.41 -5.86
N ILE A 187 -4.81 10.73 -5.76
CA ILE A 187 -3.77 11.71 -5.44
C ILE A 187 -3.22 11.56 -4.01
N ASN A 188 -3.96 10.92 -3.11
CA ASN A 188 -3.46 10.57 -1.78
C ASN A 188 -2.50 9.38 -1.83
N ILE A 189 -2.66 8.47 -2.80
CA ILE A 189 -1.75 7.34 -3.03
C ILE A 189 -0.49 7.83 -3.76
N GLU A 190 -0.69 8.60 -4.86
CA GLU A 190 0.37 9.17 -5.70
C GLU A 190 0.36 10.71 -5.66
N PRO A 191 0.88 11.34 -4.58
CA PRO A 191 0.70 12.76 -4.33
C PRO A 191 1.46 13.70 -5.29
N TYR A 192 2.34 13.14 -6.10
CA TYR A 192 3.17 13.88 -7.06
C TYR A 192 2.97 13.42 -8.50
N ASP A 193 1.89 12.69 -8.77
CA ASP A 193 1.53 12.28 -10.13
C ASP A 193 0.83 13.44 -10.86
N GLU A 194 1.50 13.95 -11.89
CA GLU A 194 1.03 15.10 -12.67
C GLU A 194 -0.14 14.73 -13.60
N GLU A 195 -0.22 13.48 -14.06
CA GLU A 195 -1.34 13.01 -14.89
C GLU A 195 -2.63 12.93 -14.06
N ILE A 196 -2.55 12.41 -12.84
CA ILE A 196 -3.68 12.43 -11.90
C ILE A 196 -4.08 13.87 -11.56
N ALA A 197 -3.11 14.76 -11.31
CA ALA A 197 -3.37 16.17 -11.03
C ALA A 197 -4.05 16.87 -12.21
N LEU A 198 -3.60 16.63 -13.44
CA LEU A 198 -4.23 17.16 -14.65
C LEU A 198 -5.68 16.70 -14.77
N ARG A 199 -5.91 15.42 -14.56
CA ARG A 199 -7.25 14.84 -14.60
C ARG A 199 -8.20 15.43 -13.54
N ILE A 200 -7.68 15.73 -12.33
CA ILE A 200 -8.44 16.45 -11.30
C ILE A 200 -8.87 17.82 -11.77
N LEU A 201 -7.97 18.59 -12.41
CA LEU A 201 -8.29 19.90 -12.97
C LEU A 201 -9.38 19.80 -14.04
N GLU A 202 -9.29 18.84 -14.94
CA GLU A 202 -10.28 18.61 -15.99
C GLU A 202 -11.67 18.25 -15.44
N ILE A 203 -11.72 17.36 -14.45
CA ILE A 203 -12.98 16.95 -13.81
C ILE A 203 -13.60 18.12 -13.03
N TYR A 204 -12.81 18.92 -12.32
CA TYR A 204 -13.32 20.11 -11.66
C TYR A 204 -13.85 21.15 -12.65
N GLU A 205 -13.18 21.31 -13.80
CA GLU A 205 -13.65 22.18 -14.86
C GLU A 205 -14.98 21.69 -15.45
N LYS A 206 -15.08 20.41 -15.85
CA LYS A 206 -16.31 19.78 -16.37
C LYS A 206 -17.47 19.90 -15.38
N ASN A 207 -17.19 19.80 -14.08
CA ASN A 207 -18.18 19.91 -13.00
C ASN A 207 -18.47 21.38 -12.59
N GLY A 208 -17.94 22.37 -13.30
CA GLY A 208 -18.11 23.80 -12.97
C GLY A 208 -17.47 24.25 -11.66
N LYS A 209 -16.65 23.40 -11.03
CA LYS A 209 -16.01 23.66 -9.71
C LYS A 209 -14.66 24.38 -9.88
N ARG A 210 -14.66 25.47 -10.65
CA ARG A 210 -13.44 26.22 -10.99
C ARG A 210 -12.61 26.65 -9.77
N SER A 211 -13.26 27.15 -8.72
CA SER A 211 -12.56 27.59 -7.51
C SER A 211 -11.79 26.43 -6.85
N LEU A 212 -12.37 25.22 -6.86
CA LEU A 212 -11.68 24.03 -6.33
C LEU A 212 -10.51 23.63 -7.19
N ALA A 213 -10.61 23.75 -8.52
CA ALA A 213 -9.48 23.48 -9.42
C ALA A 213 -8.29 24.42 -9.13
N ILE A 214 -8.55 25.70 -8.95
CA ILE A 214 -7.52 26.71 -8.62
C ILE A 214 -6.85 26.40 -7.28
N LEU A 215 -7.65 26.17 -6.23
CA LEU A 215 -7.12 25.85 -4.90
C LEU A 215 -6.32 24.54 -4.89
N PHE A 216 -6.81 23.53 -5.59
CA PHE A 216 -6.11 22.26 -5.72
C PHE A 216 -4.73 22.43 -6.39
N TYR A 217 -4.68 23.15 -7.52
CA TYR A 217 -3.41 23.34 -8.24
C TYR A 217 -2.39 24.13 -7.40
N ASP A 218 -2.82 25.21 -6.75
CA ASP A 218 -1.94 26.03 -5.92
C ASP A 218 -1.33 25.21 -4.76
N ASP A 219 -2.12 24.33 -4.11
CA ASP A 219 -1.62 23.41 -3.07
C ASP A 219 -0.72 22.32 -3.66
N PHE A 220 -1.11 21.72 -4.79
CA PHE A 220 -0.31 20.73 -5.50
C PHE A 220 1.04 21.30 -5.91
N LYS A 221 1.08 22.46 -6.59
CA LYS A 221 2.32 23.14 -7.03
C LYS A 221 3.24 23.41 -5.83
N LYS A 222 2.69 23.91 -4.73
CA LYS A 222 3.45 24.18 -3.51
C LYS A 222 4.08 22.91 -2.93
N LYS A 223 3.32 21.83 -2.82
CA LYS A 223 3.80 20.54 -2.32
C LYS A 223 4.85 19.95 -3.26
N PHE A 224 4.58 19.95 -4.57
CA PHE A 224 5.44 19.45 -5.62
C PHE A 224 6.81 20.15 -5.62
N MET A 225 6.82 21.48 -5.60
CA MET A 225 8.05 22.28 -5.51
C MET A 225 8.81 22.07 -4.20
N THR A 226 8.08 21.95 -3.07
CA THR A 226 8.71 21.76 -1.75
C THR A 226 9.38 20.41 -1.66
N PHE A 227 8.77 19.37 -2.23
CA PHE A 227 9.26 17.98 -2.10
C PHE A 227 10.27 17.60 -3.20
N LEU A 228 9.99 17.95 -4.47
CA LEU A 228 10.81 17.57 -5.60
C LEU A 228 11.82 18.67 -6.00
N GLY A 229 11.62 19.92 -5.57
CA GLY A 229 12.50 21.05 -5.90
C GLY A 229 12.34 21.59 -7.34
N ILE A 230 11.35 21.11 -8.08
CA ILE A 230 11.06 21.49 -9.47
C ILE A 230 9.62 21.98 -9.62
N SER A 231 9.33 22.71 -10.68
CA SER A 231 7.96 23.10 -11.03
C SER A 231 7.22 21.95 -11.70
N PRO A 232 5.89 21.87 -11.58
CA PRO A 232 5.07 20.98 -12.39
C PRO A 232 5.27 21.19 -13.90
N CYS A 233 4.88 20.20 -14.71
CA CYS A 233 5.02 20.24 -16.15
C CYS A 233 4.21 21.37 -16.81
N GLU A 234 4.64 21.80 -17.99
CA GLU A 234 4.01 22.90 -18.73
C GLU A 234 2.54 22.62 -19.06
N GLU A 235 2.18 21.37 -19.33
CA GLU A 235 0.82 20.96 -19.66
C GLU A 235 -0.15 21.22 -18.50
N LEU A 236 0.25 20.83 -17.31
CA LEU A 236 -0.54 21.04 -16.09
C LEU A 236 -0.67 22.53 -15.75
N GLU A 237 0.41 23.31 -15.93
CA GLU A 237 0.39 24.77 -15.71
C GLU A 237 -0.48 25.49 -16.75
N LYS A 238 -0.40 25.08 -18.01
CA LYS A 238 -1.25 25.60 -19.09
C LYS A 238 -2.73 25.35 -18.77
N LYS A 239 -3.09 24.15 -18.36
CA LYS A 239 -4.47 23.81 -18.00
C LYS A 239 -4.98 24.68 -16.85
N TYR A 240 -4.17 24.88 -15.82
CA TYR A 240 -4.50 25.80 -14.72
C TYR A 240 -4.74 27.22 -15.19
N LEU A 241 -3.87 27.77 -16.07
CA LEU A 241 -4.02 29.11 -16.62
C LEU A 241 -5.30 29.25 -17.47
N GLU A 242 -5.64 28.23 -18.26
CA GLU A 242 -6.90 28.18 -19.02
C GLU A 242 -8.12 28.27 -18.08
N ILE A 243 -8.13 27.46 -17.01
CA ILE A 243 -9.19 27.49 -16.01
C ILE A 243 -9.23 28.86 -15.32
N LYS A 244 -8.08 29.45 -15.01
CA LYS A 244 -7.98 30.73 -14.33
C LYS A 244 -8.41 31.91 -15.19
N SER A 245 -8.23 31.85 -16.51
CA SER A 245 -8.57 32.93 -17.43
C SER A 245 -10.04 32.97 -17.87
N LYS A 246 -10.78 31.84 -17.77
CA LYS A 246 -12.19 31.80 -18.11
C LYS A 246 -12.99 32.78 -17.23
N ASN A 247 -13.53 33.84 -17.83
CA ASN A 247 -14.30 34.90 -17.13
C ASN A 247 -15.52 34.32 -16.45
N ILE A 248 -15.70 34.67 -15.19
CA ILE A 248 -16.87 34.33 -14.37
C ILE A 248 -18.07 35.14 -14.85
N SER A 249 -19.03 34.51 -15.51
CA SER A 249 -20.41 35.01 -15.47
C SER A 249 -20.88 34.86 -14.02
N LYS A 250 -21.14 35.97 -13.41
CA LYS A 250 -21.44 36.21 -11.99
C LYS A 250 -22.24 35.10 -11.31
N GLU A 251 -21.59 34.22 -10.56
CA GLU A 251 -22.25 33.43 -9.51
C GLU A 251 -21.68 33.81 -8.15
N LYS A 252 -22.59 34.11 -7.24
CA LYS A 252 -22.29 34.56 -5.86
C LYS A 252 -21.51 33.49 -5.11
N ILE A 253 -20.27 33.78 -4.75
CA ILE A 253 -19.42 32.94 -3.90
C ILE A 253 -20.07 32.87 -2.49
N ASN A 254 -20.56 31.70 -2.11
CA ASN A 254 -20.95 31.44 -0.73
C ASN A 254 -19.67 31.16 0.09
N SER A 255 -19.22 32.18 0.82
CA SER A 255 -18.00 32.19 1.64
C SER A 255 -17.97 31.20 2.83
N LYS A 256 -19.07 30.49 3.07
CA LYS A 256 -19.19 29.57 4.22
C LYS A 256 -18.56 28.19 4.03
N ILE A 257 -18.26 27.77 2.79
CA ILE A 257 -17.76 26.40 2.50
C ILE A 257 -16.22 26.31 2.63
N ILE A 258 -15.52 27.45 2.62
CA ILE A 258 -14.04 27.48 2.56
C ILE A 258 -13.38 27.06 3.89
N ASN A 259 -14.05 27.22 5.03
CA ASN A 259 -13.41 26.97 6.34
C ASN A 259 -13.49 25.53 6.86
N THR A 260 -14.40 24.70 6.38
CA THR A 260 -14.54 23.32 6.86
C THR A 260 -13.57 22.34 6.19
N ASN A 261 -13.19 22.57 4.94
CA ASN A 261 -12.30 21.65 4.22
C ASN A 261 -10.80 21.83 4.53
N LYS A 262 -10.40 22.95 5.14
CA LYS A 262 -8.99 23.25 5.42
C LYS A 262 -8.45 22.51 6.64
N SER A 263 -9.30 22.18 7.60
CA SER A 263 -8.92 21.46 8.83
C SER A 263 -8.82 19.94 8.65
N GLU A 264 -9.66 19.35 7.83
CA GLU A 264 -9.62 17.89 7.57
C GLU A 264 -8.42 17.49 6.69
N LEU A 265 -8.06 18.29 5.67
CA LEU A 265 -6.91 18.01 4.81
C LEU A 265 -5.56 18.06 5.55
N LEU A 266 -5.45 18.86 6.62
CA LEU A 266 -4.21 19.04 7.39
C LEU A 266 -3.93 17.91 8.38
N LEU A 267 -4.94 17.18 8.83
CA LEU A 267 -4.77 16.10 9.82
C LEU A 267 -4.34 14.76 9.20
N GLU A 268 -4.78 14.43 7.99
CA GLU A 268 -4.46 13.16 7.34
C GLU A 268 -3.04 13.10 6.76
N THR A 269 -2.48 14.23 6.31
CA THR A 269 -1.14 14.28 5.69
C THR A 269 0.02 14.00 6.66
N HIS A 270 -0.20 14.11 7.98
CA HIS A 270 0.86 13.94 8.99
C HIS A 270 1.27 12.48 9.26
N CYS A 271 0.37 11.52 9.02
CA CYS A 271 0.62 10.10 9.30
C CYS A 271 1.31 9.36 8.15
N ILE A 272 1.01 9.72 6.89
CA ILE A 272 1.48 8.99 5.70
C ILE A 272 2.98 9.22 5.43
N GLY A 273 3.49 10.43 5.70
CA GLY A 273 4.91 10.77 5.51
C GLY A 273 5.89 9.93 6.34
N LYS A 274 5.51 9.51 7.55
CA LYS A 274 6.39 8.74 8.45
C LYS A 274 6.62 7.29 8.01
N ILE A 275 5.64 6.68 7.35
CA ILE A 275 5.70 5.26 6.94
C ILE A 275 6.53 5.10 5.66
N LYS A 276 6.32 5.93 4.63
CA LYS A 276 7.17 5.93 3.40
C LYS A 276 8.65 6.15 3.72
N TYR A 277 8.95 6.94 4.74
CA TYR A 277 10.31 7.29 5.17
C TYR A 277 11.13 6.12 5.71
N PHE A 278 10.51 5.25 6.49
CA PHE A 278 11.13 4.03 7.03
C PHE A 278 11.55 3.07 5.92
N TRP A 279 10.75 2.96 4.85
CA TRP A 279 10.98 2.05 3.73
C TRP A 279 12.09 2.48 2.78
N ILE A 280 12.18 3.79 2.49
CA ILE A 280 13.23 4.35 1.63
C ILE A 280 14.62 4.15 2.25
N ASN A 281 14.77 4.30 3.55
CA ASN A 281 16.05 4.07 4.23
C ASN A 281 16.49 2.61 4.17
N ASN A 282 15.59 1.65 4.42
CA ASN A 282 15.91 0.24 4.31
C ASN A 282 16.23 -0.20 2.87
N PHE A 283 15.56 0.39 1.88
CA PHE A 283 15.81 0.13 0.46
C PHE A 283 17.17 0.68 0.01
N LEU A 284 17.52 1.90 0.42
CA LEU A 284 18.82 2.52 0.11
C LEU A 284 19.99 1.78 0.77
N ASP A 285 19.84 1.33 2.01
CA ASP A 285 20.88 0.54 2.70
C ASP A 285 21.12 -0.80 1.99
N LYS A 286 20.07 -1.46 1.47
CA LYS A 286 20.20 -2.71 0.70
C LYS A 286 20.79 -2.51 -0.69
N ILE A 287 20.48 -1.42 -1.39
CA ILE A 287 21.11 -1.07 -2.67
C ILE A 287 22.61 -0.82 -2.45
N LEU A 288 22.98 -0.10 -1.40
CA LEU A 288 24.38 0.18 -1.08
C LEU A 288 25.17 -1.07 -0.68
N GLU A 289 24.51 -2.06 -0.05
CA GLU A 289 25.11 -3.37 0.23
C GLU A 289 25.33 -4.23 -1.04
N LYS A 290 24.39 -4.20 -1.98
CA LYS A 290 24.48 -4.97 -3.23
C LYS A 290 25.50 -4.42 -4.25
N ILE A 291 25.79 -3.11 -4.22
CA ILE A 291 26.67 -2.47 -5.23
C ILE A 291 28.17 -2.60 -4.86
N ASN A 292 28.54 -3.21 -3.76
CA ASN A 292 29.94 -3.49 -3.33
C ASN A 292 30.93 -2.32 -3.56
N ILE A 293 30.50 -1.08 -3.35
CA ILE A 293 31.30 0.13 -3.55
C ILE A 293 32.06 0.44 -2.27
N ASN A 294 33.37 0.66 -2.40
CA ASN A 294 34.30 1.04 -1.35
C ASN A 294 33.72 2.08 -0.38
N LYS A 295 33.55 1.63 0.87
CA LYS A 295 32.49 2.04 1.81
C LYS A 295 32.62 3.41 2.48
N SER A 296 33.73 4.15 2.34
CA SER A 296 33.94 5.30 3.24
C SER A 296 33.53 6.67 2.67
N ASN A 297 33.83 6.97 1.40
CA ASN A 297 33.70 8.37 0.92
C ASN A 297 32.39 8.72 0.19
N LYS A 298 31.66 7.74 -0.36
CA LYS A 298 30.38 8.03 -1.05
C LYS A 298 29.15 7.91 -0.15
N ARG A 299 29.26 7.14 0.94
CA ARG A 299 28.20 7.04 1.96
C ARG A 299 27.96 8.38 2.65
N SER A 300 29.03 9.09 3.01
CA SER A 300 28.97 10.40 3.67
C SER A 300 28.35 11.49 2.80
N ALA A 301 28.65 11.52 1.50
CA ALA A 301 28.08 12.51 0.58
C ALA A 301 26.58 12.29 0.28
N LEU A 302 26.16 11.04 0.19
CA LEU A 302 24.74 10.68 0.02
C LEU A 302 23.93 10.94 1.30
N TYR A 303 24.46 10.57 2.47
CA TYR A 303 23.84 10.89 3.76
C TYR A 303 23.80 12.39 4.03
N TYR A 304 24.85 13.13 3.71
CA TYR A 304 24.91 14.58 3.92
C TYR A 304 23.88 15.34 3.08
N ASN A 305 23.75 15.01 1.80
CA ASN A 305 22.74 15.61 0.95
C ASN A 305 21.30 15.23 1.37
N TYR A 306 21.12 14.01 1.86
CA TYR A 306 19.85 13.54 2.33
C TYR A 306 19.46 14.14 3.70
N GLU A 307 20.42 14.27 4.63
CA GLU A 307 20.22 14.92 5.92
C GLU A 307 19.91 16.42 5.79
N LYS A 308 20.50 17.08 4.80
CA LYS A 308 20.21 18.49 4.48
C LYS A 308 18.75 18.66 4.03
N HIS A 309 18.22 17.74 3.22
CA HIS A 309 16.81 17.74 2.83
C HIS A 309 15.88 17.38 4.00
N LEU A 310 16.31 16.51 4.92
CA LEU A 310 15.53 16.12 6.10
C LEU A 310 15.28 17.25 7.08
N ARG A 311 16.28 18.12 7.32
CA ARG A 311 16.14 19.26 8.24
C ARG A 311 15.11 20.28 7.75
N TYR A 312 14.87 20.36 6.44
CA TYR A 312 13.82 21.21 5.89
C TYR A 312 12.40 20.63 6.05
N LEU A 313 12.28 19.31 6.19
CA LEU A 313 10.98 18.60 6.24
C LEU A 313 10.50 18.30 7.66
N CYS A 314 11.37 18.37 8.67
CA CYS A 314 11.00 18.08 10.04
C CYS A 314 11.69 19.07 11.02
N PRO A 315 11.01 20.12 11.46
CA PRO A 315 11.60 21.14 12.37
C PRO A 315 11.83 20.65 13.82
N GLN A 316 11.54 19.38 14.13
CA GLN A 316 11.82 18.78 15.43
C GLN A 316 13.18 18.06 15.44
N PRO A 317 13.98 18.15 16.51
CA PRO A 317 15.29 17.50 16.58
C PRO A 317 15.14 15.98 16.57
N LEU A 318 15.70 15.34 15.52
CA LEU A 318 15.78 13.90 15.39
C LEU A 318 16.72 13.34 16.46
N ARG A 319 16.20 12.51 17.38
CA ARG A 319 17.03 11.74 18.31
C ARG A 319 17.63 10.53 17.58
N PHE A 320 18.90 10.62 17.24
CA PHE A 320 19.64 9.50 16.67
C PHE A 320 19.95 8.43 17.74
N PRO A 321 19.96 7.13 17.36
CA PRO A 321 20.39 6.06 18.25
C PRO A 321 21.84 6.27 18.73
N LYS A 322 22.10 5.99 20.01
CA LYS A 322 23.42 6.16 20.66
C LYS A 322 24.58 5.41 19.97
N THR A 323 24.31 4.48 19.11
CA THR A 323 25.28 3.67 18.36
C THR A 323 26.08 4.47 17.30
N LEU A 324 25.59 5.62 16.83
CA LEU A 324 26.29 6.48 15.88
C LEU A 324 27.27 7.47 16.55
N ARG A 325 27.09 7.76 17.85
CA ARG A 325 28.00 8.66 18.60
C ARG A 325 29.38 8.06 18.93
N ARG A 326 29.56 6.75 18.84
CA ARG A 326 30.82 6.08 19.19
C ARG A 326 31.87 6.01 18.07
N ARG A 327 31.62 6.55 16.89
CA ARG A 327 32.55 6.52 15.74
C ARG A 327 33.13 7.90 15.36
N GLY A 328 33.43 8.76 16.32
CA GLY A 328 34.35 9.89 16.11
C GLY A 328 33.87 11.02 15.20
N TRP A 329 32.58 11.28 15.13
CA TRP A 329 32.04 12.41 14.39
C TRP A 329 31.67 13.53 15.38
N HIS A 330 32.52 14.53 15.48
CA HIS A 330 32.20 15.81 16.10
C HIS A 330 31.47 16.67 15.06
N LEU A 331 30.25 17.11 15.39
CA LEU A 331 29.58 18.26 14.82
C LEU A 331 29.76 19.43 15.78
#